data_98766991f3f2c0db65bb240fbc5fdf99
#
_entry.id   98766991f3f2c0db65bb240fbc5fdf99
#
_cell.length_a   1.000
_cell.length_b   1.000
_cell.length_c   1.000
_cell.angle_alpha   90.00
_cell.angle_beta   90.00
_cell.angle_gamma   90.00
#
_symmetry.space_group_name_H-M   'P 1'
#
loop_
_entity.id
_entity.type
_entity.pdbx_description
1 polymer ?
#
loop_
_entity_poly.entity_id
_entity_poly.type
_entity_poly.pdbx_seq_one_letter_code
_entity_poly.pdbx_strand_id
1 'polypeptide(L)'
;SVGLRDLARLDFNQSLQLNPAQPDIFNLLGVYFTQVGEFDAAYEAFDSTIELAPDNTYAERNRAIALYYGGRIDLALEDMTKHYQEMPTDPFRSLWLYIIEAEQNPEQAKANLQQRYLRDRSEEWGWVLVAIMLRDVSDEDALKAIMDGTRENYRLAERLTETYFYLGKRNQLEGDIASAISLYKLAISFNV
;
A
#
# COMPACT_ATOMS: atom_id res chain seq x y z
N SER A 1 15.87 8.14 14.46
CA SER A 1 17.17 8.04 15.17
C SER A 1 17.61 6.58 15.24
N VAL A 2 18.91 6.32 15.09
CA VAL A 2 19.51 4.97 15.09
C VAL A 2 19.12 4.18 16.35
N GLY A 3 19.05 4.82 17.52
CA GLY A 3 18.74 4.16 18.78
C GLY A 3 17.33 3.55 18.90
N LEU A 4 16.32 4.12 18.24
CA LEU A 4 14.96 3.55 18.26
C LEU A 4 14.86 2.29 17.37
N ARG A 5 15.66 2.24 16.29
CA ARG A 5 15.73 1.07 15.41
C ARG A 5 16.36 -0.13 16.10
N ASP A 6 17.47 0.10 16.82
CA ASP A 6 18.16 -0.96 17.57
C ASP A 6 17.29 -1.49 18.73
N LEU A 7 16.52 -0.61 19.41
CA LEU A 7 15.58 -1.02 20.44
C LEU A 7 14.43 -1.86 19.85
N ALA A 8 13.83 -1.44 18.75
CA ALA A 8 12.78 -2.22 18.10
C ALA A 8 13.28 -3.61 17.69
N ARG A 9 14.50 -3.72 17.14
CA ARG A 9 15.11 -5.00 16.76
C ARG A 9 15.37 -5.90 17.98
N LEU A 10 15.76 -5.33 19.12
CA LEU A 10 15.93 -6.07 20.37
C LEU A 10 14.60 -6.58 20.91
N ASP A 11 13.55 -5.75 20.89
CA ASP A 11 12.21 -6.14 21.36
C ASP A 11 11.63 -7.26 20.50
N PHE A 12 11.78 -7.20 19.17
CA PHE A 12 11.37 -8.28 18.27
C PHE A 12 12.12 -9.59 18.55
N ASN A 13 13.45 -9.53 18.69
CA ASN A 13 14.25 -10.72 19.01
C ASN A 13 13.83 -11.34 20.34
N GLN A 14 13.56 -10.53 21.36
CA GLN A 14 13.10 -11.00 22.66
C GLN A 14 11.71 -11.64 22.59
N SER A 15 10.80 -11.05 21.81
CA SER A 15 9.46 -11.61 21.58
C SER A 15 9.50 -12.98 20.89
N LEU A 16 10.36 -13.13 19.86
CA LEU A 16 10.55 -14.40 19.16
C LEU A 16 11.21 -15.49 20.02
N GLN A 17 12.09 -15.09 20.96
CA GLN A 17 12.66 -16.04 21.94
C GLN A 17 11.60 -16.59 22.91
N LEU A 18 10.59 -15.79 23.25
CA LEU A 18 9.50 -16.20 24.14
C LEU A 18 8.48 -17.09 23.42
N ASN A 19 8.18 -16.81 22.18
CA ASN A 19 7.30 -17.62 21.33
C ASN A 19 7.69 -17.50 19.86
N PRO A 20 8.42 -18.47 19.28
CA PRO A 20 8.89 -18.41 17.91
C PRO A 20 7.81 -18.59 16.84
N ALA A 21 6.60 -19.03 17.21
CA ALA A 21 5.49 -19.25 16.29
C ALA A 21 4.46 -18.10 16.34
N GLN A 22 4.92 -16.85 16.15
CA GLN A 22 4.05 -15.67 16.16
C GLN A 22 4.01 -15.00 14.79
N PRO A 23 3.04 -15.33 13.92
CA PRO A 23 2.96 -14.75 12.58
C PRO A 23 2.87 -13.22 12.60
N ASP A 24 2.17 -12.63 13.57
CA ASP A 24 2.03 -11.18 13.68
C ASP A 24 3.38 -10.48 13.92
N ILE A 25 4.28 -11.08 14.69
CA ILE A 25 5.61 -10.53 14.94
C ILE A 25 6.45 -10.57 13.67
N PHE A 26 6.39 -11.66 12.90
CA PHE A 26 7.08 -11.74 11.61
C PHE A 26 6.52 -10.73 10.62
N ASN A 27 5.19 -10.55 10.57
CA ASN A 27 4.59 -9.52 9.72
C ASN A 27 5.07 -8.10 10.11
N LEU A 28 5.12 -7.77 11.40
CA LEU A 28 5.65 -6.48 11.88
C LEU A 28 7.14 -6.30 11.53
N LEU A 29 7.94 -7.36 11.67
CA LEU A 29 9.35 -7.35 11.25
C LEU A 29 9.48 -7.09 9.75
N GLY A 30 8.68 -7.75 8.92
CA GLY A 30 8.66 -7.54 7.49
C GLY A 30 8.34 -6.08 7.12
N VAL A 31 7.35 -5.47 7.77
CA VAL A 31 7.02 -4.06 7.60
C VAL A 31 8.20 -3.16 8.03
N TYR A 32 8.80 -3.44 9.20
CA TYR A 32 9.95 -2.69 9.68
C TYR A 32 11.15 -2.78 8.70
N PHE A 33 11.51 -3.98 8.23
CA PHE A 33 12.61 -4.17 7.28
C PHE A 33 12.33 -3.48 5.94
N THR A 34 11.07 -3.49 5.48
CA THR A 34 10.66 -2.73 4.29
C THR A 34 10.90 -1.22 4.46
N GLN A 35 10.55 -0.66 5.62
CA GLN A 35 10.73 0.77 5.91
C GLN A 35 12.19 1.21 5.99
N VAL A 36 13.07 0.31 6.43
CA VAL A 36 14.51 0.60 6.52
C VAL A 36 15.29 0.21 5.26
N GLY A 37 14.63 -0.38 4.26
CA GLY A 37 15.22 -0.78 2.99
C GLY A 37 15.99 -2.12 3.03
N GLU A 38 15.83 -2.91 4.09
CA GLU A 38 16.39 -4.25 4.23
C GLU A 38 15.45 -5.29 3.57
N PHE A 39 15.29 -5.22 2.25
CA PHE A 39 14.25 -5.94 1.53
C PHE A 39 14.37 -7.46 1.61
N ASP A 40 15.57 -8.04 1.56
CA ASP A 40 15.74 -9.50 1.67
C ASP A 40 15.26 -10.01 3.04
N ALA A 41 15.58 -9.30 4.12
CA ALA A 41 15.07 -9.62 5.45
C ALA A 41 13.55 -9.43 5.57
N ALA A 42 12.98 -8.45 4.84
CA ALA A 42 11.54 -8.27 4.78
C ALA A 42 10.85 -9.47 4.11
N TYR A 43 11.39 -9.97 3.00
CA TYR A 43 10.82 -11.13 2.31
C TYR A 43 10.83 -12.38 3.20
N GLU A 44 11.95 -12.69 3.86
CA GLU A 44 12.06 -13.83 4.79
C GLU A 44 11.05 -13.72 5.96
N ALA A 45 10.85 -12.52 6.48
CA ALA A 45 9.88 -12.28 7.55
C ALA A 45 8.43 -12.49 7.08
N PHE A 46 8.07 -12.00 5.89
CA PHE A 46 6.73 -12.23 5.33
C PHE A 46 6.52 -13.68 4.93
N ASP A 47 7.53 -14.37 4.40
CA ASP A 47 7.48 -15.81 4.11
C ASP A 47 7.19 -16.60 5.38
N SER A 48 7.88 -16.29 6.48
CA SER A 48 7.61 -16.90 7.79
C SER A 48 6.18 -16.64 8.26
N THR A 49 5.64 -15.43 8.03
CA THR A 49 4.24 -15.12 8.36
C THR A 49 3.28 -16.00 7.56
N ILE A 50 3.50 -16.13 6.25
CA ILE A 50 2.65 -16.91 5.34
C ILE A 50 2.71 -18.39 5.67
N GLU A 51 3.89 -18.93 6.02
CA GLU A 51 4.04 -20.34 6.44
C GLU A 51 3.29 -20.63 7.76
N LEU A 52 3.37 -19.71 8.74
CA LEU A 52 2.72 -19.87 10.04
C LEU A 52 1.23 -19.59 10.03
N ALA A 53 0.76 -18.73 9.13
CA ALA A 53 -0.63 -18.30 8.98
C ALA A 53 -0.98 -18.09 7.50
N PRO A 54 -1.23 -19.18 6.75
CA PRO A 54 -1.53 -19.10 5.30
C PRO A 54 -2.76 -18.26 4.95
N ASP A 55 -3.68 -18.09 5.90
CA ASP A 55 -4.89 -17.27 5.73
C ASP A 55 -4.65 -15.77 6.00
N ASN A 56 -3.43 -15.38 6.33
CA ASN A 56 -3.08 -13.98 6.59
C ASN A 56 -2.84 -13.23 5.27
N THR A 57 -3.92 -12.75 4.66
CA THR A 57 -3.88 -12.00 3.38
C THR A 57 -3.10 -10.68 3.47
N TYR A 58 -2.89 -10.12 4.67
CA TYR A 58 -2.07 -8.93 4.87
C TYR A 58 -0.57 -9.19 4.62
N ALA A 59 -0.08 -10.39 4.96
CA ALA A 59 1.33 -10.73 4.75
C ALA A 59 1.66 -10.83 3.25
N GLU A 60 0.80 -11.42 2.44
CA GLU A 60 0.96 -11.46 0.98
C GLU A 60 0.96 -10.04 0.37
N ARG A 61 0.02 -9.18 0.77
CA ARG A 61 0.00 -7.78 0.34
C ARG A 61 1.28 -7.05 0.73
N ASN A 62 1.70 -7.18 1.99
CA ASN A 62 2.88 -6.49 2.51
C ASN A 62 4.15 -7.00 1.82
N ARG A 63 4.26 -8.30 1.51
CA ARG A 63 5.36 -8.87 0.74
C ARG A 63 5.38 -8.30 -0.69
N ALA A 64 4.23 -8.23 -1.36
CA ALA A 64 4.14 -7.62 -2.69
C ALA A 64 4.61 -6.16 -2.69
N ILE A 65 4.25 -5.38 -1.67
CA ILE A 65 4.69 -4.00 -1.51
C ILE A 65 6.21 -3.94 -1.25
N ALA A 66 6.75 -4.82 -0.42
CA ALA A 66 8.19 -4.90 -0.18
C ALA A 66 8.97 -5.29 -1.46
N LEU A 67 8.46 -6.25 -2.23
CA LEU A 67 9.01 -6.65 -3.53
C LEU A 67 9.00 -5.48 -4.53
N TYR A 68 7.92 -4.70 -4.56
CA TYR A 68 7.83 -3.49 -5.38
C TYR A 68 8.92 -2.48 -5.03
N TYR A 69 9.06 -2.11 -3.75
CA TYR A 69 10.10 -1.18 -3.31
C TYR A 69 11.51 -1.72 -3.43
N GLY A 70 11.69 -3.03 -3.34
CA GLY A 70 12.94 -3.73 -3.57
C GLY A 70 13.32 -3.94 -5.03
N GLY A 71 12.47 -3.46 -5.98
CA GLY A 71 12.72 -3.54 -7.43
C GLY A 71 12.46 -4.91 -8.05
N ARG A 72 11.84 -5.85 -7.32
CA ARG A 72 11.46 -7.18 -7.82
C ARG A 72 10.04 -7.16 -8.41
N ILE A 73 9.86 -6.37 -9.47
CA ILE A 73 8.53 -6.03 -10.00
C ILE A 73 7.74 -7.26 -10.47
N ASP A 74 8.38 -8.24 -11.12
CA ASP A 74 7.70 -9.45 -11.60
C ASP A 74 7.07 -10.25 -10.44
N LEU A 75 7.82 -10.43 -9.34
CA LEU A 75 7.34 -11.13 -8.15
C LEU A 75 6.27 -10.31 -7.41
N ALA A 76 6.44 -8.98 -7.34
CA ALA A 76 5.44 -8.09 -6.79
C ALA A 76 4.12 -8.17 -7.55
N LEU A 77 4.19 -8.27 -8.88
CA LEU A 77 3.02 -8.40 -9.74
C LEU A 77 2.30 -9.74 -9.53
N GLU A 78 3.05 -10.83 -9.39
CA GLU A 78 2.49 -12.17 -9.10
C GLU A 78 1.72 -12.17 -7.78
N ASP A 79 2.36 -11.74 -6.69
CA ASP A 79 1.75 -11.69 -5.35
C ASP A 79 0.53 -10.76 -5.32
N MET A 80 0.65 -9.55 -5.90
CA MET A 80 -0.44 -8.58 -5.87
C MET A 80 -1.61 -9.00 -6.78
N THR A 81 -1.36 -9.68 -7.88
CA THR A 81 -2.40 -10.24 -8.74
C THR A 81 -3.22 -11.28 -7.98
N LYS A 82 -2.54 -12.20 -7.28
CA LYS A 82 -3.21 -13.21 -6.44
C LYS A 82 -4.04 -12.54 -5.35
N HIS A 83 -3.45 -11.58 -4.63
CA HIS A 83 -4.14 -10.83 -3.59
C HIS A 83 -5.38 -10.08 -4.12
N TYR A 84 -5.30 -9.45 -5.30
CA TYR A 84 -6.44 -8.80 -5.95
C TYR A 84 -7.54 -9.80 -6.33
N GLN A 85 -7.19 -10.99 -6.86
CA GLN A 85 -8.17 -12.00 -7.29
C GLN A 85 -9.02 -12.55 -6.16
N GLU A 86 -8.55 -12.52 -4.91
CA GLU A 86 -9.30 -12.95 -3.74
C GLU A 86 -10.47 -12.00 -3.39
N MET A 87 -10.32 -10.70 -3.65
CA MET A 87 -11.35 -9.69 -3.38
C MET A 87 -11.27 -8.54 -4.40
N PRO A 88 -11.76 -8.76 -5.64
CA PRO A 88 -11.68 -7.75 -6.70
C PRO A 88 -12.44 -6.45 -6.41
N THR A 89 -13.43 -6.50 -5.50
CA THR A 89 -14.23 -5.34 -5.10
C THR A 89 -13.52 -4.41 -4.12
N ASP A 90 -12.35 -4.79 -3.61
CA ASP A 90 -11.50 -3.95 -2.75
C ASP A 90 -10.71 -2.94 -3.61
N PRO A 91 -10.99 -1.62 -3.50
CA PRO A 91 -10.34 -0.60 -4.30
C PRO A 91 -8.83 -0.51 -4.05
N PHE A 92 -8.37 -0.78 -2.81
CA PHE A 92 -6.95 -0.68 -2.45
C PHE A 92 -6.11 -1.79 -3.09
N ARG A 93 -6.68 -3.01 -3.23
CA ARG A 93 -6.05 -4.09 -3.99
C ARG A 93 -5.91 -3.73 -5.47
N SER A 94 -6.93 -3.11 -6.04
CA SER A 94 -6.93 -2.63 -7.42
C SER A 94 -5.91 -1.51 -7.64
N LEU A 95 -5.78 -0.57 -6.69
CA LEU A 95 -4.83 0.54 -6.73
C LEU A 95 -3.38 0.06 -6.65
N TRP A 96 -3.05 -0.84 -5.73
CA TRP A 96 -1.70 -1.38 -5.62
C TRP A 96 -1.31 -2.22 -6.84
N LEU A 97 -2.24 -3.04 -7.35
CA LEU A 97 -1.99 -3.78 -8.59
C LEU A 97 -1.69 -2.83 -9.75
N TYR A 98 -2.46 -1.74 -9.90
CA TYR A 98 -2.21 -0.71 -10.90
C TYR A 98 -0.82 -0.07 -10.75
N ILE A 99 -0.40 0.28 -9.54
CA ILE A 99 0.91 0.90 -9.28
C ILE A 99 2.04 -0.03 -9.74
N ILE A 100 1.94 -1.33 -9.45
CA ILE A 100 2.96 -2.32 -9.82
C ILE A 100 2.95 -2.57 -11.34
N GLU A 101 1.77 -2.73 -11.96
CA GLU A 101 1.62 -2.87 -13.42
C GLU A 101 2.23 -1.68 -14.18
N ALA A 102 2.07 -0.47 -13.63
CA ALA A 102 2.53 0.75 -14.28
C ALA A 102 4.05 0.86 -14.38
N GLU A 103 4.81 0.16 -13.54
CA GLU A 103 6.28 0.08 -13.66
C GLU A 103 6.72 -0.65 -14.93
N GLN A 104 5.91 -1.59 -15.42
CA GLN A 104 6.21 -2.35 -16.64
C GLN A 104 5.60 -1.69 -17.88
N ASN A 105 4.32 -1.32 -17.80
CA ASN A 105 3.59 -0.72 -18.93
C ASN A 105 2.48 0.21 -18.43
N PRO A 106 2.76 1.52 -18.31
CA PRO A 106 1.81 2.51 -17.80
C PRO A 106 0.48 2.57 -18.56
N GLU A 107 0.52 2.47 -19.91
CA GLU A 107 -0.69 2.54 -20.74
C GLU A 107 -1.59 1.30 -20.52
N GLN A 108 -1.00 0.12 -20.50
CA GLN A 108 -1.74 -1.11 -20.23
C GLN A 108 -2.29 -1.15 -18.81
N ALA A 109 -1.49 -0.70 -17.83
CA ALA A 109 -1.91 -0.60 -16.44
C ALA A 109 -3.13 0.30 -16.27
N LYS A 110 -3.13 1.46 -16.95
CA LYS A 110 -4.27 2.37 -16.94
C LYS A 110 -5.52 1.75 -17.57
N ALA A 111 -5.37 1.05 -18.69
CA ALA A 111 -6.47 0.33 -19.33
C ALA A 111 -7.03 -0.77 -18.42
N ASN A 112 -6.16 -1.52 -17.75
CA ASN A 112 -6.54 -2.55 -16.78
C ASN A 112 -7.29 -1.93 -15.58
N LEU A 113 -6.81 -0.81 -15.04
CA LEU A 113 -7.48 -0.11 -13.94
C LEU A 113 -8.87 0.38 -14.35
N GLN A 114 -9.01 0.92 -15.56
CA GLN A 114 -10.31 1.34 -16.11
C GLN A 114 -11.29 0.17 -16.20
N GLN A 115 -10.84 -0.99 -16.67
CA GLN A 115 -11.67 -2.19 -16.73
C GLN A 115 -12.11 -2.66 -15.34
N ARG A 116 -11.19 -2.68 -14.36
CA ARG A 116 -11.49 -3.01 -12.96
C ARG A 116 -12.51 -2.03 -12.37
N TYR A 117 -12.33 -0.74 -12.59
CA TYR A 117 -13.26 0.30 -12.13
C TYR A 117 -14.68 0.11 -12.68
N LEU A 118 -14.83 -0.26 -13.95
CA LEU A 118 -16.15 -0.49 -14.56
C LEU A 118 -16.81 -1.80 -14.09
N ARG A 119 -16.02 -2.83 -13.81
CA ARG A 119 -16.51 -4.17 -13.47
C ARG A 119 -16.76 -4.36 -11.99
N ASP A 120 -15.84 -3.87 -11.13
CA ASP A 120 -15.72 -4.28 -9.73
C ASP A 120 -16.12 -3.17 -8.75
N ARG A 121 -16.37 -1.96 -9.23
CA ARG A 121 -16.71 -0.80 -8.40
C ARG A 121 -17.89 -1.08 -7.45
N SER A 122 -17.67 -0.73 -6.17
CA SER A 122 -18.68 -0.82 -5.10
C SER A 122 -18.90 0.55 -4.45
N GLU A 123 -19.69 0.57 -3.37
CA GLU A 123 -19.95 1.78 -2.57
C GLU A 123 -18.77 2.13 -1.61
N GLU A 124 -17.69 1.37 -1.63
CA GLU A 124 -16.54 1.66 -0.79
C GLU A 124 -15.86 2.97 -1.24
N TRP A 125 -15.53 3.82 -0.27
CA TRP A 125 -15.00 5.15 -0.51
C TRP A 125 -13.70 5.16 -1.34
N GLY A 126 -12.86 4.13 -1.18
CA GLY A 126 -11.59 4.00 -1.91
C GLY A 126 -11.74 3.97 -3.43
N TRP A 127 -12.93 3.71 -3.97
CA TRP A 127 -13.19 3.82 -5.40
C TRP A 127 -13.12 5.27 -5.92
N VAL A 128 -13.26 6.27 -5.03
CA VAL A 128 -12.98 7.67 -5.37
C VAL A 128 -11.48 7.86 -5.69
N LEU A 129 -10.60 7.15 -4.98
CA LEU A 129 -9.16 7.16 -5.26
C LEU A 129 -8.83 6.55 -6.63
N VAL A 130 -9.54 5.47 -7.00
CA VAL A 130 -9.43 4.89 -8.34
C VAL A 130 -9.85 5.90 -9.41
N ALA A 131 -10.96 6.61 -9.20
CA ALA A 131 -11.42 7.67 -10.13
C ALA A 131 -10.40 8.82 -10.23
N ILE A 132 -9.75 9.21 -9.14
CA ILE A 132 -8.63 10.18 -9.14
C ILE A 132 -7.46 9.69 -9.98
N MET A 133 -7.05 8.42 -9.82
CA MET A 133 -5.94 7.83 -10.58
C MET A 133 -6.24 7.78 -12.07
N LEU A 134 -7.49 7.53 -12.44
CA LEU A 134 -7.98 7.54 -13.82
C LEU A 134 -8.23 8.94 -14.39
N ARG A 135 -8.21 9.98 -13.55
CA ARG A 135 -8.61 11.36 -13.88
C ARG A 135 -10.09 11.49 -14.32
N ASP A 136 -10.94 10.59 -13.81
CA ASP A 136 -12.40 10.63 -14.03
C ASP A 136 -13.08 11.73 -13.19
N VAL A 137 -12.44 12.15 -12.10
CA VAL A 137 -12.84 13.27 -11.25
C VAL A 137 -11.68 14.23 -11.06
N SER A 138 -11.97 15.52 -10.87
CA SER A 138 -10.93 16.49 -10.52
C SER A 138 -10.45 16.25 -9.08
N ASP A 139 -9.19 16.63 -8.81
CA ASP A 139 -8.63 16.50 -7.45
C ASP A 139 -9.44 17.33 -6.45
N GLU A 140 -9.95 18.49 -6.86
CA GLU A 140 -10.79 19.38 -6.05
C GLU A 140 -12.14 18.74 -5.71
N ASP A 141 -12.83 18.18 -6.70
CA ASP A 141 -14.13 17.52 -6.49
C ASP A 141 -13.99 16.26 -5.61
N ALA A 142 -12.89 15.52 -5.80
CA ALA A 142 -12.61 14.35 -4.99
C ALA A 142 -12.33 14.71 -3.53
N LEU A 143 -11.49 15.72 -3.25
CA LEU A 143 -11.23 16.20 -1.89
C LEU A 143 -12.51 16.72 -1.24
N LYS A 144 -13.34 17.44 -1.99
CA LYS A 144 -14.63 17.93 -1.51
C LYS A 144 -15.57 16.78 -1.12
N ALA A 145 -15.69 15.76 -1.98
CA ALA A 145 -16.50 14.58 -1.69
C ALA A 145 -16.03 13.81 -0.44
N ILE A 146 -14.71 13.72 -0.23
CA ILE A 146 -14.11 13.11 0.96
C ILE A 146 -14.45 13.91 2.22
N MET A 147 -14.33 15.24 2.16
CA MET A 147 -14.63 16.13 3.29
C MET A 147 -16.13 16.13 3.62
N ASP A 148 -17.00 16.21 2.63
CA ASP A 148 -18.44 16.25 2.83
C ASP A 148 -18.99 14.88 3.34
N GLY A 149 -18.37 13.79 2.96
CA GLY A 149 -18.76 12.44 3.31
C GLY A 149 -18.29 11.95 4.69
N THR A 150 -17.47 12.73 5.41
CA THR A 150 -16.82 12.25 6.63
C THR A 150 -16.98 13.25 7.79
N ARG A 151 -17.74 12.85 8.82
CA ARG A 151 -18.03 13.73 9.99
C ARG A 151 -17.05 13.52 11.16
N GLU A 152 -16.28 12.44 11.19
CA GLU A 152 -15.35 12.11 12.26
C GLU A 152 -13.94 12.57 11.85
N ASN A 153 -13.32 13.44 12.67
CA ASN A 153 -11.98 14.01 12.37
C ASN A 153 -10.90 12.93 12.15
N TYR A 154 -10.95 11.82 12.88
CA TYR A 154 -9.98 10.72 12.71
C TYR A 154 -10.11 10.07 11.34
N ARG A 155 -11.33 9.70 10.94
CA ARG A 155 -11.58 9.10 9.61
C ARG A 155 -11.29 10.07 8.47
N LEU A 156 -11.50 11.37 8.69
CA LEU A 156 -11.13 12.39 7.71
C LEU A 156 -9.61 12.45 7.54
N ALA A 157 -8.85 12.43 8.64
CA ALA A 157 -7.38 12.43 8.61
C ALA A 157 -6.85 11.18 7.88
N GLU A 158 -7.40 10.00 8.17
CA GLU A 158 -7.09 8.74 7.49
C GLU A 158 -7.31 8.84 5.97
N ARG A 159 -8.50 9.26 5.55
CA ARG A 159 -8.83 9.41 4.13
C ARG A 159 -7.98 10.46 3.42
N LEU A 160 -7.65 11.56 4.08
CA LEU A 160 -6.76 12.58 3.53
C LEU A 160 -5.33 12.04 3.39
N THR A 161 -4.82 11.30 4.38
CA THR A 161 -3.52 10.63 4.30
C THR A 161 -3.44 9.73 3.07
N GLU A 162 -4.43 8.86 2.89
CA GLU A 162 -4.50 7.96 1.73
C GLU A 162 -4.65 8.73 0.42
N THR A 163 -5.52 9.75 0.39
CA THR A 163 -5.72 10.57 -0.80
C THR A 163 -4.42 11.24 -1.25
N TYR A 164 -3.71 11.91 -0.34
CA TYR A 164 -2.45 12.56 -0.68
C TYR A 164 -1.35 11.56 -1.03
N PHE A 165 -1.36 10.37 -0.45
CA PHE A 165 -0.46 9.29 -0.85
C PHE A 165 -0.71 8.86 -2.31
N TYR A 166 -1.96 8.58 -2.69
CA TYR A 166 -2.27 8.15 -4.06
C TYR A 166 -2.12 9.27 -5.09
N LEU A 167 -2.44 10.52 -4.74
CA LEU A 167 -2.11 11.68 -5.57
C LEU A 167 -0.59 11.80 -5.81
N GLY A 168 0.21 11.58 -4.76
CA GLY A 168 1.67 11.52 -4.84
C GLY A 168 2.15 10.40 -5.77
N LYS A 169 1.58 9.20 -5.64
CA LYS A 169 1.87 8.07 -6.54
C LYS A 169 1.52 8.38 -7.99
N ARG A 170 0.37 8.97 -8.25
CA ARG A 170 -0.02 9.38 -9.61
C ARG A 170 1.01 10.34 -10.21
N ASN A 171 1.36 11.41 -9.49
CA ASN A 171 2.34 12.39 -9.98
C ASN A 171 3.72 11.76 -10.18
N GLN A 172 4.12 10.83 -9.31
CA GLN A 172 5.36 10.06 -9.47
C GLN A 172 5.36 9.23 -10.77
N LEU A 173 4.27 8.51 -11.06
CA LEU A 173 4.11 7.71 -12.28
C LEU A 173 4.07 8.58 -13.55
N GLU A 174 3.54 9.80 -13.44
CA GLU A 174 3.52 10.79 -14.51
C GLU A 174 4.86 11.57 -14.67
N GLY A 175 5.84 11.32 -13.80
CA GLY A 175 7.17 11.94 -13.83
C GLY A 175 7.27 13.29 -13.11
N ASP A 176 6.20 13.79 -12.50
CA ASP A 176 6.23 15.00 -11.67
C ASP A 176 6.67 14.70 -10.23
N ILE A 177 7.98 14.48 -10.10
CA ILE A 177 8.59 14.10 -8.82
C ILE A 177 8.49 15.21 -7.76
N ALA A 178 8.56 16.48 -8.17
CA ALA A 178 8.50 17.61 -7.24
C ALA A 178 7.13 17.70 -6.55
N SER A 179 6.06 17.62 -7.33
CA SER A 179 4.69 17.57 -6.80
C SER A 179 4.43 16.31 -5.99
N ALA A 180 4.94 15.14 -6.42
CA ALA A 180 4.83 13.89 -5.69
C ALA A 180 5.43 14.01 -4.28
N ILE A 181 6.64 14.55 -4.14
CA ILE A 181 7.29 14.77 -2.83
C ILE A 181 6.45 15.68 -1.94
N SER A 182 5.89 16.74 -2.49
CA SER A 182 5.04 17.67 -1.74
C SER A 182 3.78 17.01 -1.21
N LEU A 183 3.14 16.17 -2.02
CA LEU A 183 1.95 15.40 -1.65
C LEU A 183 2.25 14.32 -0.61
N TYR A 184 3.39 13.61 -0.71
CA TYR A 184 3.82 12.67 0.33
C TYR A 184 4.08 13.34 1.68
N LYS A 185 4.66 14.57 1.68
CA LYS A 185 4.82 15.34 2.92
C LYS A 185 3.47 15.73 3.53
N LEU A 186 2.48 16.08 2.71
CA LEU A 186 1.12 16.32 3.19
C LEU A 186 0.50 15.05 3.79
N ALA A 187 0.62 13.89 3.12
CA ALA A 187 0.14 12.62 3.64
C ALA A 187 0.68 12.33 5.05
N ILE A 188 1.99 12.51 5.27
CA ILE A 188 2.64 12.26 6.56
C ILE A 188 2.20 13.29 7.63
N SER A 189 1.78 14.49 7.25
CA SER A 189 1.46 15.57 8.20
C SER A 189 0.18 15.32 9.01
N PHE A 190 -0.68 14.41 8.58
CA PHE A 190 -1.92 14.09 9.29
C PHE A 190 -1.73 13.18 10.51
N ASN A 191 -0.54 12.56 10.71
CA ASN A 191 -0.17 11.73 11.87
C ASN A 191 -1.26 10.72 12.29
N VAL A 192 -1.72 9.89 11.35
CA VAL A 192 -2.70 8.82 11.59
C VAL A 192 -2.00 7.52 11.93
#